data_3edb1e32202cbbc61f0a7152a74b62a1
#
_entry.id   3edb1e32202cbbc61f0a7152a74b62a1
#
_cell.length_a   1.000
_cell.length_b   1.000
_cell.length_c   1.000
_cell.angle_alpha   90.00
_cell.angle_beta   90.00
_cell.angle_gamma   90.00
#
_symmetry.space_group_name_H-M   'P 1'
#
loop_
_entity.id
_entity.type
_entity.pdbx_description
1 polymer ?
#
loop_
_entity_poly.entity_id
_entity_poly.type
_entity_poly.pdbx_seq_one_letter_code
_entity_poly.pdbx_strand_id
1 'polypeptide(L)'
;MKRIVKTALLFSMIAAGNNYAWADESLSPTTQGTLCGRIVDTSKQTLPGASIYIEKLHTGVTSDINGFYTFANLDPGTYTVKVSYVGYSPIEMEIKIPKGKTLEKDVVMTEGVELQEVVVGGAFQGQRRALNMQKNGMGITNVVSADQVGKFPDSNIGDALKRINGINVQYDQGEARFGQVRGTSADLTSVTVNGNRVPSAEGDTRNVQLDLIPADMVQTIEVNKVVTSDMDGDAIGGAINLITKNTPYQRVINATAGSGYNWISEKPLWNLGFTYGDRYFKDKLGVMLSASYQYAPGGSDNTEFEYDVDDDGQVYLDKAEIRQYYVTRERQSYSLATDYKFNANHSISFKGIYNRRSDWENRYRMTFKKLNDEPADQSIILQTKAGSGDNKDARLELQQTMDFTLDGKHQLGKLTMDWAASYSRATEERPNERYFGVAMKGKKNKDFFSDFTFLDKTSRQPYPSKGLGDLSQYNWGIDELTNSNQEIKENEWKFRLNFELPLTQGLFGNTLKFGAKYTNKDKERETICYSYSDAYEEVAENEWQDNLSSQIRKGFMPGDNYLNGTSFISKSYIGDMTFAGMEGVQMLEESAGNYSAQELSLIHI
;
A
#
# COMPACT_ATOMS: atom_id res chain seq x y z
N MET A 1 -30.19 5.06 -3.12
CA MET A 1 -30.82 6.23 -2.44
C MET A 1 -31.81 5.90 -1.33
N LYS A 2 -32.81 5.01 -1.48
CA LYS A 2 -33.78 4.70 -0.41
C LYS A 2 -33.22 3.95 0.83
N ARG A 3 -32.08 3.23 0.73
CA ARG A 3 -31.44 2.55 1.88
C ARG A 3 -30.51 3.47 2.68
N ILE A 4 -29.83 4.41 2.03
CA ILE A 4 -28.98 5.41 2.71
C ILE A 4 -29.80 6.33 3.62
N VAL A 5 -31.03 6.65 3.21
CA VAL A 5 -31.95 7.47 4.03
C VAL A 5 -32.40 6.74 5.30
N LYS A 6 -32.51 5.39 5.30
CA LYS A 6 -32.87 4.63 6.51
C LYS A 6 -31.73 4.56 7.54
N THR A 7 -30.48 4.49 7.08
CA THR A 7 -29.31 4.45 7.97
C THR A 7 -29.03 5.85 8.56
N ALA A 8 -29.21 6.91 7.76
CA ALA A 8 -29.12 8.29 8.25
C ALA A 8 -30.23 8.63 9.27
N LEU A 9 -31.43 8.05 9.12
CA LEU A 9 -32.51 8.20 10.07
C LEU A 9 -32.25 7.50 11.42
N LEU A 10 -31.50 6.39 11.43
CA LEU A 10 -31.10 5.75 12.69
C LEU A 10 -30.05 6.59 13.45
N PHE A 11 -29.15 7.26 12.76
CA PHE A 11 -28.16 8.17 13.36
C PHE A 11 -28.81 9.50 13.82
N SER A 12 -29.82 10.00 13.10
CA SER A 12 -30.56 11.20 13.51
C SER A 12 -31.46 10.94 14.71
N MET A 13 -31.95 9.72 14.92
CA MET A 13 -32.69 9.36 16.14
C MET A 13 -31.79 9.26 17.37
N ILE A 14 -30.50 8.96 17.23
CA ILE A 14 -29.54 8.98 18.34
C ILE A 14 -29.10 10.42 18.65
N ALA A 15 -29.05 11.31 17.66
CA ALA A 15 -28.73 12.74 17.85
C ALA A 15 -29.90 13.59 18.30
N ALA A 16 -31.14 13.15 18.04
CA ALA A 16 -32.39 13.79 18.53
C ALA A 16 -32.87 13.13 19.82
N GLY A 17 -31.93 12.72 20.70
CA GLY A 17 -32.22 12.24 22.05
C GLY A 17 -32.96 13.27 22.84
N ASN A 18 -34.26 13.21 22.72
CA ASN A 18 -35.21 13.93 23.52
C ASN A 18 -34.95 13.73 25.00
N ASN A 19 -35.22 14.78 25.75
CA ASN A 19 -35.46 14.84 27.16
C ASN A 19 -36.43 13.75 27.67
N TYR A 20 -36.00 12.51 27.70
CA TYR A 20 -36.52 11.57 28.66
C TYR A 20 -35.70 11.79 29.92
N ALA A 21 -36.32 12.43 30.90
CA ALA A 21 -35.89 12.40 32.29
C ALA A 21 -35.63 10.92 32.65
N TRP A 22 -34.39 10.51 32.59
CA TRP A 22 -33.94 9.35 33.33
C TRP A 22 -34.12 9.75 34.79
N ALA A 23 -34.96 9.00 35.46
CA ALA A 23 -35.15 9.16 36.87
C ALA A 23 -33.80 9.34 37.54
N ASP A 24 -33.71 10.40 38.28
CA ASP A 24 -32.58 10.79 39.13
C ASP A 24 -32.40 9.71 40.21
N GLU A 25 -31.87 8.52 39.84
CA GLU A 25 -31.12 7.75 40.80
C GLU A 25 -29.82 8.51 40.95
N SER A 26 -29.72 9.24 42.02
CA SER A 26 -28.56 9.95 42.53
C SER A 26 -27.32 9.10 42.40
N LEU A 27 -26.66 9.18 41.22
CA LEU A 27 -25.26 8.83 41.11
C LEU A 27 -24.54 9.78 42.06
N SER A 28 -24.24 9.29 43.25
CA SER A 28 -23.40 9.99 44.23
C SER A 28 -22.26 10.61 43.46
N PRO A 29 -21.99 11.93 43.56
CA PRO A 29 -20.95 12.58 42.79
C PRO A 29 -19.67 11.76 42.96
N THR A 30 -19.14 11.23 41.88
CA THR A 30 -17.95 10.39 41.92
C THR A 30 -16.88 11.19 42.62
N THR A 31 -16.48 10.73 43.81
CA THR A 31 -15.44 11.40 44.61
C THR A 31 -14.06 11.30 43.92
N GLN A 32 -13.94 10.44 42.94
CA GLN A 32 -12.70 10.13 42.23
C GLN A 32 -12.39 11.13 41.12
N GLY A 33 -11.10 11.45 40.96
CA GLY A 33 -10.61 12.34 39.93
C GLY A 33 -9.97 11.57 38.76
N THR A 34 -9.64 12.29 37.70
CA THR A 34 -8.92 11.75 36.52
C THR A 34 -7.62 12.52 36.34
N LEU A 35 -6.52 11.81 36.09
CA LEU A 35 -5.25 12.39 35.63
C LEU A 35 -5.08 12.08 34.15
N CYS A 36 -4.89 13.09 33.33
CA CYS A 36 -4.57 12.93 31.93
C CYS A 36 -3.52 13.96 31.46
N GLY A 37 -2.99 13.76 30.29
CA GLY A 37 -2.02 14.67 29.71
C GLY A 37 -1.30 14.05 28.54
N ARG A 38 -0.25 14.70 28.08
CA ARG A 38 0.58 14.28 26.97
C ARG A 38 2.03 14.13 27.42
N ILE A 39 2.71 13.10 26.89
CA ILE A 39 4.15 12.92 27.07
C ILE A 39 4.83 13.38 25.79
N VAL A 40 5.80 14.30 25.96
CA VAL A 40 6.58 14.89 24.85
C VAL A 40 8.06 14.96 25.25
N ASP A 41 8.92 15.11 24.27
CA ASP A 41 10.33 15.46 24.48
C ASP A 41 10.58 16.96 24.57
N THR A 42 11.84 17.35 24.74
CA THR A 42 12.28 18.77 24.76
C THR A 42 12.06 19.49 23.43
N SER A 43 11.99 18.75 22.32
CA SER A 43 11.63 19.25 20.98
C SER A 43 10.11 19.24 20.77
N LYS A 44 9.32 18.96 21.82
CA LYS A 44 7.88 18.87 21.81
C LYS A 44 7.33 17.82 20.82
N GLN A 45 8.10 16.79 20.51
CA GLN A 45 7.60 15.61 19.79
C GLN A 45 6.90 14.68 20.77
N THR A 46 5.81 14.09 20.32
CA THR A 46 5.05 13.15 21.15
C THR A 46 5.82 11.84 21.35
N LEU A 47 5.76 11.28 22.54
CA LEU A 47 6.41 10.03 22.93
C LEU A 47 5.36 8.92 23.13
N PRO A 48 4.93 8.21 22.07
CA PRO A 48 3.98 7.11 22.17
C PRO A 48 4.57 5.91 22.89
N GLY A 49 3.73 5.23 23.71
CA GLY A 49 4.15 4.08 24.46
C GLY A 49 5.05 4.44 25.66
N ALA A 50 5.10 5.72 26.08
CA ALA A 50 5.73 6.07 27.35
C ALA A 50 4.99 5.38 28.48
N SER A 51 5.73 4.78 29.43
CA SER A 51 5.13 4.14 30.60
C SER A 51 4.94 5.19 31.69
N ILE A 52 3.70 5.34 32.18
CA ILE A 52 3.31 6.20 33.28
C ILE A 52 2.84 5.29 34.41
N TYR A 53 3.50 5.31 35.56
CA TYR A 53 3.27 4.39 36.65
C TYR A 53 3.01 5.15 37.95
N ILE A 54 1.93 4.78 38.66
CA ILE A 54 1.60 5.30 40.00
C ILE A 54 2.03 4.30 41.06
N GLU A 55 3.07 4.64 41.79
CA GLU A 55 3.72 3.72 42.72
C GLU A 55 2.76 3.21 43.84
N LYS A 56 2.02 4.13 44.46
CA LYS A 56 1.08 3.82 45.55
C LYS A 56 -0.04 2.87 45.14
N LEU A 57 -0.43 2.86 43.84
CA LEU A 57 -1.52 2.03 43.34
C LEU A 57 -1.00 0.79 42.60
N HIS A 58 0.31 0.66 42.45
CA HIS A 58 0.95 -0.39 41.63
C HIS A 58 0.31 -0.56 40.24
N THR A 59 -0.12 0.55 39.64
CA THR A 59 -0.77 0.53 38.35
C THR A 59 -0.11 1.49 37.37
N GLY A 60 -0.14 1.17 36.08
CA GLY A 60 0.45 1.97 35.04
C GLY A 60 -0.41 2.00 33.78
N VAL A 61 -0.21 3.04 33.00
CA VAL A 61 -0.76 3.16 31.63
C VAL A 61 0.37 3.51 30.67
N THR A 62 0.13 3.31 29.39
CA THR A 62 1.04 3.75 28.34
C THR A 62 0.41 4.91 27.56
N SER A 63 1.24 5.83 27.12
CA SER A 63 0.78 6.88 26.22
C SER A 63 0.39 6.28 24.85
N ASP A 64 -0.69 6.79 24.27
CA ASP A 64 -1.16 6.39 22.96
C ASP A 64 -0.24 6.91 21.83
N ILE A 65 -0.62 6.65 20.57
CA ILE A 65 0.16 7.05 19.40
C ILE A 65 0.35 8.57 19.27
N ASN A 66 -0.51 9.36 19.90
CA ASN A 66 -0.43 10.82 19.97
C ASN A 66 0.28 11.31 21.25
N GLY A 67 0.82 10.37 22.04
CA GLY A 67 1.47 10.65 23.30
C GLY A 67 0.53 10.93 24.47
N PHE A 68 -0.79 10.75 24.32
CA PHE A 68 -1.76 10.97 25.39
C PHE A 68 -1.80 9.81 26.36
N TYR A 69 -1.98 10.13 27.64
CA TYR A 69 -2.23 9.16 28.70
C TYR A 69 -3.41 9.58 29.58
N THR A 70 -4.09 8.62 30.15
CA THR A 70 -5.23 8.86 31.05
C THR A 70 -5.27 7.82 32.15
N PHE A 71 -5.31 8.29 33.39
CA PHE A 71 -5.68 7.51 34.56
C PHE A 71 -7.05 7.97 35.05
N ALA A 72 -8.05 7.16 34.89
CA ALA A 72 -9.38 7.42 35.42
C ALA A 72 -9.53 6.85 36.85
N ASN A 73 -10.45 7.42 37.63
CA ASN A 73 -10.91 6.89 38.92
C ASN A 73 -9.83 6.86 40.02
N LEU A 74 -9.01 7.88 40.07
CA LEU A 74 -8.07 8.07 41.15
C LEU A 74 -8.81 8.68 42.37
N ASP A 75 -8.61 8.09 43.53
CA ASP A 75 -9.11 8.70 44.75
C ASP A 75 -8.40 10.04 45.01
N PRO A 76 -9.10 11.05 45.57
CA PRO A 76 -8.46 12.32 45.89
C PRO A 76 -7.27 12.13 46.84
N GLY A 77 -6.12 12.68 46.47
CA GLY A 77 -4.91 12.52 47.24
C GLY A 77 -3.64 12.84 46.47
N THR A 78 -2.52 12.69 47.14
CA THR A 78 -1.21 12.90 46.51
C THR A 78 -0.64 11.55 46.09
N TYR A 79 -0.12 11.50 44.87
CA TYR A 79 0.47 10.31 44.27
C TYR A 79 1.84 10.62 43.67
N THR A 80 2.77 9.71 43.86
CA THR A 80 4.05 9.71 43.15
C THR A 80 3.84 9.03 41.81
N VAL A 81 4.06 9.77 40.72
CA VAL A 81 3.93 9.30 39.33
C VAL A 81 5.31 9.21 38.73
N LYS A 82 5.66 8.04 38.23
CA LYS A 82 6.92 7.75 37.51
C LYS A 82 6.64 7.66 36.01
N VAL A 83 7.36 8.42 35.21
CA VAL A 83 7.26 8.39 33.74
C VAL A 83 8.59 7.90 33.21
N SER A 84 8.55 6.88 32.36
CA SER A 84 9.74 6.30 31.74
C SER A 84 9.55 6.07 30.24
N TYR A 85 10.63 6.29 29.50
CA TYR A 85 10.69 6.06 28.07
C TYR A 85 12.12 5.64 27.69
N VAL A 86 12.25 4.75 26.70
CA VAL A 86 13.55 4.22 26.27
C VAL A 86 14.43 5.35 25.75
N GLY A 87 15.64 5.52 26.34
CA GLY A 87 16.59 6.56 25.96
C GLY A 87 16.33 7.95 26.53
N TYR A 88 15.37 8.07 27.47
CA TYR A 88 15.09 9.31 28.20
C TYR A 88 15.31 9.13 29.70
N SER A 89 15.66 10.20 30.36
CA SER A 89 15.77 10.20 31.82
C SER A 89 14.39 10.00 32.43
N PRO A 90 14.21 9.03 33.34
CA PRO A 90 12.94 8.85 34.01
C PRO A 90 12.59 10.08 34.84
N ILE A 91 11.32 10.42 34.89
CA ILE A 91 10.80 11.54 35.66
C ILE A 91 9.94 10.97 36.78
N GLU A 92 10.17 11.48 37.98
CA GLU A 92 9.35 11.22 39.14
C GLU A 92 8.76 12.53 39.65
N MET A 93 7.42 12.57 39.85
CA MET A 93 6.74 13.78 40.29
C MET A 93 5.61 13.46 41.26
N GLU A 94 5.40 14.35 42.20
CA GLU A 94 4.21 14.31 43.07
C GLU A 94 3.06 15.06 42.42
N ILE A 95 1.89 14.41 42.32
CA ILE A 95 0.67 14.96 41.74
C ILE A 95 -0.48 14.86 42.73
N LYS A 96 -1.15 15.97 42.99
CA LYS A 96 -2.35 16.01 43.84
C LYS A 96 -3.61 15.93 42.98
N ILE A 97 -4.34 14.82 43.11
CA ILE A 97 -5.60 14.59 42.40
C ILE A 97 -6.76 15.28 43.14
N PRO A 98 -7.46 16.20 42.47
CA PRO A 98 -8.59 16.87 43.08
C PRO A 98 -9.87 15.97 43.11
N LYS A 99 -10.72 16.20 44.07
CA LYS A 99 -11.98 15.46 44.20
C LYS A 99 -12.92 15.73 43.01
N GLY A 100 -13.34 14.68 42.31
CA GLY A 100 -14.34 14.76 41.24
C GLY A 100 -13.94 15.60 40.01
N LYS A 101 -12.65 15.90 39.80
CA LYS A 101 -12.18 16.73 38.69
C LYS A 101 -11.07 16.06 37.91
N THR A 102 -10.97 16.44 36.66
CA THR A 102 -9.85 16.05 35.79
C THR A 102 -8.67 17.01 36.01
N LEU A 103 -7.50 16.45 36.23
CA LEU A 103 -6.21 17.16 36.24
C LEU A 103 -5.48 16.85 34.93
N GLU A 104 -5.23 17.87 34.13
CA GLU A 104 -4.40 17.78 32.94
C GLU A 104 -2.94 18.11 33.30
N LYS A 105 -2.02 17.18 33.03
CA LYS A 105 -0.59 17.33 33.29
C LYS A 105 0.23 16.80 32.14
N ASP A 106 0.76 17.70 31.31
CA ASP A 106 1.74 17.34 30.30
C ASP A 106 3.12 17.14 30.92
N VAL A 107 3.87 16.15 30.38
CA VAL A 107 5.20 15.81 30.86
C VAL A 107 6.19 15.96 29.71
N VAL A 108 7.24 16.76 29.95
CA VAL A 108 8.35 16.93 29.01
C VAL A 108 9.53 16.09 29.50
N MET A 109 9.89 15.08 28.72
CA MET A 109 11.04 14.23 29.03
C MET A 109 12.32 14.74 28.37
N THR A 110 13.43 14.66 29.09
CA THR A 110 14.78 14.97 28.59
C THR A 110 15.50 13.68 28.20
N GLU A 111 16.28 13.74 27.12
CA GLU A 111 17.13 12.60 26.75
C GLU A 111 18.09 12.25 27.87
N GLY A 112 18.21 10.95 28.18
CA GLY A 112 19.17 10.47 29.15
C GLY A 112 20.59 10.64 28.66
N VAL A 113 21.48 11.09 29.52
CA VAL A 113 22.93 11.19 29.23
C VAL A 113 23.50 9.77 29.21
N GLU A 114 23.55 9.12 28.06
CA GLU A 114 24.50 8.03 27.85
C GLU A 114 25.83 8.62 27.36
N LEU A 115 26.91 8.15 27.97
CA LEU A 115 28.31 8.51 27.76
C LEU A 115 28.65 8.93 26.31
N GLN A 116 29.12 10.18 26.20
CA GLN A 116 29.93 10.77 25.15
C GLN A 116 30.03 9.99 23.81
N GLU A 117 29.01 10.12 23.00
CA GLU A 117 29.14 10.03 21.57
C GLU A 117 28.31 11.17 20.96
N VAL A 118 28.90 11.90 20.01
CA VAL A 118 28.27 13.02 19.35
C VAL A 118 27.04 12.50 18.60
N VAL A 119 25.88 12.57 19.25
CA VAL A 119 24.62 12.15 18.65
C VAL A 119 24.14 13.25 17.73
N VAL A 120 24.18 12.99 16.45
CA VAL A 120 23.44 13.78 15.44
C VAL A 120 21.96 13.67 15.77
N GLY A 121 21.40 14.69 16.42
CA GLY A 121 20.02 14.70 16.88
C GLY A 121 19.03 14.48 15.71
N GLY A 122 17.94 13.78 15.97
CA GLY A 122 16.83 13.52 15.04
C GLY A 122 16.72 12.08 14.59
N ALA A 123 17.79 11.46 14.10
CA ALA A 123 17.76 10.12 13.54
C ALA A 123 17.51 8.99 14.56
N PHE A 124 17.81 9.21 15.84
CA PHE A 124 17.60 8.22 16.91
C PHE A 124 16.23 8.30 17.58
N GLN A 125 15.54 9.43 17.47
CA GLN A 125 14.24 9.62 18.12
C GLN A 125 13.17 8.69 17.55
N GLY A 126 13.07 8.57 16.23
CA GLY A 126 12.16 7.66 15.58
C GLY A 126 12.43 6.19 15.93
N GLN A 127 13.71 5.81 15.99
CA GLN A 127 14.11 4.46 16.39
C GLN A 127 13.74 4.14 17.85
N ARG A 128 13.98 5.06 18.78
CA ARG A 128 13.59 4.92 20.19
C ARG A 128 12.08 4.78 20.33
N ARG A 129 11.33 5.58 19.57
CA ARG A 129 9.87 5.52 19.49
C ARG A 129 9.40 4.14 19.00
N ALA A 130 9.95 3.64 17.90
CA ALA A 130 9.63 2.32 17.37
C ALA A 130 9.92 1.20 18.37
N LEU A 131 11.10 1.21 19.02
CA LEU A 131 11.47 0.24 20.04
C LEU A 131 10.53 0.28 21.26
N ASN A 132 10.10 1.47 21.68
CA ASN A 132 9.19 1.60 22.81
C ASN A 132 7.78 1.10 22.47
N MET A 133 7.28 1.39 21.26
CA MET A 133 6.02 0.82 20.79
C MET A 133 6.10 -0.71 20.70
N GLN A 134 7.20 -1.24 20.21
CA GLN A 134 7.44 -2.68 20.11
C GLN A 134 7.51 -3.35 21.51
N LYS A 135 8.15 -2.70 22.49
CA LYS A 135 8.23 -3.19 23.88
C LYS A 135 6.86 -3.28 24.55
N ASN A 136 5.96 -2.34 24.24
CA ASN A 136 4.63 -2.25 24.85
C ASN A 136 3.53 -2.96 24.03
N GLY A 137 3.89 -3.55 22.88
CA GLY A 137 2.95 -4.34 22.06
C GLY A 137 2.52 -5.61 22.81
N MET A 138 1.24 -5.94 22.79
CA MET A 138 0.70 -7.16 23.39
C MET A 138 1.07 -8.44 22.63
N GLY A 139 1.52 -8.33 21.38
CA GLY A 139 1.88 -9.43 20.50
C GLY A 139 3.32 -9.34 19.99
N ILE A 140 3.68 -10.28 19.10
CA ILE A 140 4.97 -10.23 18.37
C ILE A 140 4.84 -9.18 17.27
N THR A 141 5.19 -7.94 17.60
CA THR A 141 5.09 -6.78 16.73
C THR A 141 6.49 -6.24 16.40
N ASN A 142 6.74 -5.94 15.14
CA ASN A 142 7.88 -5.14 14.72
C ASN A 142 7.39 -3.75 14.32
N VAL A 143 8.11 -2.73 14.78
CA VAL A 143 7.78 -1.34 14.50
C VAL A 143 8.99 -0.66 13.87
N VAL A 144 8.78 0.01 12.74
CA VAL A 144 9.79 0.79 12.03
C VAL A 144 9.28 2.22 11.86
N SER A 145 10.11 3.20 12.23
CA SER A 145 9.76 4.61 12.08
C SER A 145 10.15 5.16 10.70
N ALA A 146 9.49 6.25 10.29
CA ALA A 146 9.80 6.95 9.04
C ALA A 146 11.27 7.39 8.95
N ASP A 147 11.90 7.76 10.08
CA ASP A 147 13.31 8.16 10.10
C ASP A 147 14.25 7.00 9.72
N GLN A 148 13.85 5.76 9.99
CA GLN A 148 14.59 4.58 9.54
C GLN A 148 14.33 4.29 8.06
N VAL A 149 13.09 4.49 7.61
CA VAL A 149 12.68 4.35 6.21
C VAL A 149 13.34 5.43 5.36
N GLY A 150 13.30 6.70 5.80
CA GLY A 150 13.82 7.86 5.07
C GLY A 150 15.35 7.94 4.98
N LYS A 151 16.11 7.11 5.71
CA LYS A 151 17.57 7.02 5.57
C LYS A 151 18.02 6.31 4.30
N PHE A 152 17.14 5.59 3.67
CA PHE A 152 17.41 4.83 2.46
C PHE A 152 16.60 5.43 1.30
N PRO A 153 17.06 5.30 0.06
CA PRO A 153 16.36 5.82 -1.10
C PRO A 153 15.14 4.94 -1.48
N ASP A 154 14.31 4.58 -0.49
CA ASP A 154 13.10 3.81 -0.74
C ASP A 154 12.04 4.70 -1.35
N SER A 155 11.59 4.36 -2.53
CA SER A 155 10.58 5.14 -3.25
C SER A 155 9.18 4.90 -2.70
N ASN A 156 8.92 3.69 -2.19
CA ASN A 156 7.62 3.24 -1.72
C ASN A 156 7.72 2.41 -0.42
N ILE A 157 6.57 2.14 0.18
CA ILE A 157 6.47 1.37 1.43
C ILE A 157 6.91 -0.08 1.27
N GLY A 158 6.67 -0.70 0.12
CA GLY A 158 7.09 -2.07 -0.14
C GLY A 158 8.61 -2.25 0.00
N ASP A 159 9.40 -1.32 -0.52
CA ASP A 159 10.86 -1.34 -0.38
C ASP A 159 11.32 -1.15 1.07
N ALA A 160 10.61 -0.36 1.84
CA ALA A 160 10.90 -0.17 3.26
C ALA A 160 10.63 -1.44 4.09
N LEU A 161 9.58 -2.19 3.74
CA LEU A 161 9.17 -3.40 4.47
C LEU A 161 10.20 -4.52 4.42
N LYS A 162 10.98 -4.66 3.35
CA LYS A 162 12.01 -5.73 3.23
C LYS A 162 13.07 -5.69 4.33
N ARG A 163 13.21 -4.57 5.05
CA ARG A 163 14.15 -4.42 6.18
C ARG A 163 13.59 -4.94 7.49
N ILE A 164 12.33 -5.33 7.53
CA ILE A 164 11.69 -5.87 8.73
C ILE A 164 11.89 -7.38 8.74
N ASN A 165 12.45 -7.89 9.83
CA ASN A 165 12.69 -9.32 9.98
C ASN A 165 11.41 -10.14 9.81
N GLY A 166 11.47 -11.18 8.96
CA GLY A 166 10.33 -12.06 8.68
C GLY A 166 9.29 -11.46 7.71
N ILE A 167 9.67 -10.40 7.00
CA ILE A 167 8.90 -9.86 5.88
C ILE A 167 9.66 -10.13 4.58
N ASN A 168 8.95 -10.71 3.63
CA ASN A 168 9.35 -10.77 2.24
C ASN A 168 8.52 -9.79 1.44
N VAL A 169 9.02 -9.38 0.28
CA VAL A 169 8.27 -8.56 -0.67
C VAL A 169 8.32 -9.21 -2.05
N GLN A 170 7.19 -9.21 -2.70
CA GLN A 170 7.10 -9.62 -4.08
C GLN A 170 7.35 -8.41 -4.98
N TYR A 171 8.29 -8.57 -5.91
CA TYR A 171 8.68 -7.53 -6.86
C TYR A 171 7.88 -7.66 -8.15
N ASP A 172 7.51 -6.53 -8.72
CA ASP A 172 7.00 -6.41 -10.07
C ASP A 172 7.73 -5.27 -10.78
N GLN A 173 8.32 -5.56 -11.94
CA GLN A 173 9.08 -4.60 -12.76
C GLN A 173 10.10 -3.76 -11.97
N GLY A 174 10.79 -4.38 -11.01
CA GLY A 174 11.84 -3.75 -10.21
C GLY A 174 11.37 -2.97 -8.98
N GLU A 175 10.08 -2.93 -8.68
CA GLU A 175 9.51 -2.32 -7.47
C GLU A 175 8.86 -3.35 -6.56
N ALA A 176 8.95 -3.14 -5.24
CA ALA A 176 8.32 -3.99 -4.24
C ALA A 176 6.82 -3.68 -4.17
N ARG A 177 5.99 -4.61 -4.64
CA ARG A 177 4.54 -4.43 -4.82
C ARG A 177 3.72 -5.00 -3.68
N PHE A 178 3.98 -6.24 -3.26
CA PHE A 178 3.20 -6.91 -2.22
C PHE A 178 4.07 -7.36 -1.06
N GLY A 179 3.57 -7.15 0.16
CA GLY A 179 4.21 -7.61 1.39
C GLY A 179 3.73 -9.01 1.80
N GLN A 180 4.67 -9.84 2.23
CA GLN A 180 4.41 -11.20 2.70
C GLN A 180 4.98 -11.38 4.10
N VAL A 181 4.13 -11.73 5.06
CA VAL A 181 4.55 -11.94 6.45
C VAL A 181 4.86 -13.42 6.68
N ARG A 182 6.04 -13.73 7.21
CA ARG A 182 6.50 -15.08 7.55
C ARG A 182 6.49 -16.08 6.40
N GLY A 183 6.67 -15.61 5.15
CA GLY A 183 6.69 -16.45 3.96
C GLY A 183 5.33 -16.98 3.51
N THR A 184 4.23 -16.48 4.09
CA THR A 184 2.88 -16.78 3.60
C THR A 184 2.59 -16.00 2.33
N SER A 185 1.60 -16.45 1.56
CA SER A 185 1.15 -15.71 0.37
C SER A 185 0.66 -14.30 0.73
N ALA A 186 0.81 -13.34 -0.19
CA ALA A 186 0.44 -11.94 0.04
C ALA A 186 -1.07 -11.75 0.31
N ASP A 187 -1.91 -12.61 -0.24
CA ASP A 187 -3.37 -12.62 -0.02
C ASP A 187 -3.78 -13.01 1.42
N LEU A 188 -2.86 -13.62 2.18
CA LEU A 188 -3.04 -13.93 3.60
C LEU A 188 -2.49 -12.84 4.54
N THR A 189 -1.95 -11.75 3.98
CA THR A 189 -1.44 -10.60 4.73
C THR A 189 -2.45 -9.46 4.69
N SER A 190 -2.94 -9.03 5.85
CA SER A 190 -3.79 -7.84 5.93
C SER A 190 -2.96 -6.57 5.93
N VAL A 191 -3.33 -5.59 5.09
CA VAL A 191 -2.70 -4.27 5.06
C VAL A 191 -3.73 -3.23 5.45
N THR A 192 -3.38 -2.41 6.44
CA THR A 192 -4.24 -1.34 6.95
C THR A 192 -3.52 0.00 6.94
N VAL A 193 -4.27 1.09 6.79
CA VAL A 193 -3.82 2.46 7.00
C VAL A 193 -4.58 3.02 8.21
N ASN A 194 -3.85 3.42 9.25
CA ASN A 194 -4.43 3.89 10.51
C ASN A 194 -5.44 2.90 11.14
N GLY A 195 -5.22 1.59 10.94
CA GLY A 195 -6.10 0.52 11.41
C GLY A 195 -7.33 0.22 10.53
N ASN A 196 -7.49 0.92 9.41
CA ASN A 196 -8.51 0.62 8.40
C ASN A 196 -7.90 -0.16 7.26
N ARG A 197 -8.61 -1.16 6.76
CA ARG A 197 -8.15 -1.94 5.62
C ARG A 197 -8.04 -1.06 4.38
N VAL A 198 -6.98 -1.26 3.61
CA VAL A 198 -6.84 -0.66 2.30
C VAL A 198 -7.50 -1.57 1.28
N PRO A 199 -8.47 -1.08 0.49
CA PRO A 199 -9.05 -1.85 -0.61
C PRO A 199 -7.99 -2.18 -1.66
N SER A 200 -8.19 -3.27 -2.40
CA SER A 200 -7.33 -3.69 -3.49
C SER A 200 -7.93 -3.32 -4.85
N ALA A 201 -7.17 -2.61 -5.67
CA ALA A 201 -7.52 -2.37 -7.07
C ALA A 201 -7.16 -3.55 -8.00
N GLU A 202 -6.51 -4.60 -7.49
CA GLU A 202 -6.20 -5.80 -8.28
C GLU A 202 -7.47 -6.57 -8.65
N GLY A 203 -7.56 -7.02 -9.91
CA GLY A 203 -8.73 -7.74 -10.41
C GLY A 203 -8.89 -9.12 -9.79
N ASP A 204 -7.81 -9.87 -9.76
CA ASP A 204 -7.83 -11.31 -9.47
C ASP A 204 -7.47 -11.65 -8.03
N THR A 205 -6.94 -10.69 -7.29
CA THR A 205 -6.47 -10.89 -5.92
C THR A 205 -6.98 -9.81 -4.98
N ARG A 206 -6.84 -10.06 -3.67
CA ARG A 206 -7.11 -9.09 -2.62
C ARG A 206 -5.83 -8.41 -2.10
N ASN A 207 -4.71 -8.62 -2.79
CA ASN A 207 -3.43 -8.08 -2.39
C ASN A 207 -3.43 -6.56 -2.45
N VAL A 208 -2.91 -5.93 -1.42
CA VAL A 208 -2.78 -4.47 -1.37
C VAL A 208 -1.45 -4.05 -1.96
N GLN A 209 -1.50 -3.17 -2.93
CA GLN A 209 -0.35 -2.64 -3.64
C GLN A 209 0.36 -1.58 -2.79
N LEU A 210 1.50 -1.95 -2.22
CA LEU A 210 2.30 -1.08 -1.35
C LEU A 210 3.13 -0.05 -2.14
N ASP A 211 3.34 -0.30 -3.42
CA ASP A 211 4.02 0.61 -4.33
C ASP A 211 3.18 1.84 -4.70
N LEU A 212 1.88 1.85 -4.39
CA LEU A 212 1.01 3.02 -4.50
C LEU A 212 1.27 4.08 -3.43
N ILE A 213 1.83 3.68 -2.28
CA ILE A 213 1.99 4.55 -1.12
C ILE A 213 3.45 4.99 -1.01
N PRO A 214 3.77 6.28 -1.23
CA PRO A 214 5.11 6.80 -1.04
C PRO A 214 5.58 6.65 0.41
N ALA A 215 6.86 6.33 0.58
CA ALA A 215 7.44 6.09 1.90
C ALA A 215 7.38 7.32 2.83
N ASP A 216 7.40 8.52 2.28
CA ASP A 216 7.36 9.79 3.01
C ASP A 216 5.95 10.16 3.54
N MET A 217 4.89 9.45 3.13
CA MET A 217 3.53 9.65 3.65
C MET A 217 3.28 8.95 4.99
N VAL A 218 4.09 7.95 5.32
CA VAL A 218 3.93 7.11 6.50
C VAL A 218 4.88 7.57 7.60
N GLN A 219 4.38 7.64 8.83
CA GLN A 219 5.16 7.96 10.03
C GLN A 219 5.75 6.71 10.69
N THR A 220 5.00 5.61 10.67
CA THR A 220 5.38 4.37 11.34
C THR A 220 4.78 3.19 10.61
N ILE A 221 5.54 2.12 10.46
CA ILE A 221 5.08 0.83 9.95
C ILE A 221 5.06 -0.14 11.13
N GLU A 222 3.89 -0.69 11.42
CA GLU A 222 3.73 -1.76 12.41
C GLU A 222 3.46 -3.07 11.70
N VAL A 223 4.20 -4.10 12.04
CA VAL A 223 3.97 -5.45 11.53
C VAL A 223 3.66 -6.38 12.68
N ASN A 224 2.42 -6.82 12.74
CA ASN A 224 1.94 -7.79 13.72
C ASN A 224 2.04 -9.19 13.12
N LYS A 225 2.91 -10.01 13.69
CA LYS A 225 3.13 -11.40 13.24
C LYS A 225 2.14 -12.37 13.87
N VAL A 226 1.43 -11.95 14.90
CA VAL A 226 0.37 -12.71 15.57
C VAL A 226 -0.87 -11.82 15.60
N VAL A 227 -1.99 -12.36 15.14
CA VAL A 227 -3.27 -11.65 15.13
C VAL A 227 -3.86 -11.67 16.54
N THR A 228 -4.36 -10.53 16.97
CA THR A 228 -5.16 -10.38 18.18
C THR A 228 -6.65 -10.33 17.80
N SER A 229 -7.54 -10.55 18.79
CA SER A 229 -8.99 -10.65 18.55
C SER A 229 -9.65 -9.37 18.03
N ASP A 230 -8.97 -8.23 18.12
CA ASP A 230 -9.41 -6.93 17.59
C ASP A 230 -8.99 -6.68 16.13
N MET A 231 -8.13 -7.55 15.57
CA MET A 231 -7.70 -7.49 14.16
C MET A 231 -8.68 -8.21 13.24
N ASP A 232 -8.51 -8.00 11.92
CA ASP A 232 -9.30 -8.72 10.92
C ASP A 232 -8.92 -10.21 10.90
N GLY A 233 -9.90 -11.10 10.92
CA GLY A 233 -9.69 -12.56 11.01
C GLY A 233 -9.05 -13.18 9.77
N ASP A 234 -8.97 -12.45 8.67
CA ASP A 234 -8.34 -12.85 7.42
C ASP A 234 -6.82 -12.59 7.37
N ALA A 235 -6.25 -11.98 8.41
CA ALA A 235 -4.81 -11.72 8.55
C ALA A 235 -4.03 -12.96 9.00
N ILE A 236 -4.24 -14.11 8.35
CA ILE A 236 -3.67 -15.42 8.75
C ILE A 236 -2.13 -15.38 8.74
N GLY A 237 -1.52 -14.76 7.74
CA GLY A 237 -0.07 -14.57 7.65
C GLY A 237 0.46 -13.55 8.65
N GLY A 238 -0.32 -12.51 8.91
CA GLY A 238 0.01 -11.37 9.75
C GLY A 238 -0.64 -10.08 9.24
N ALA A 239 -0.44 -8.98 9.97
CA ALA A 239 -0.99 -7.68 9.63
C ALA A 239 0.09 -6.61 9.54
N ILE A 240 0.02 -5.78 8.51
CA ILE A 240 0.85 -4.59 8.29
C ILE A 240 -0.03 -3.37 8.48
N ASN A 241 0.28 -2.52 9.45
CA ASN A 241 -0.43 -1.27 9.69
C ASN A 241 0.47 -0.08 9.39
N LEU A 242 0.04 0.72 8.42
CA LEU A 242 0.71 1.93 7.98
C LEU A 242 0.11 3.12 8.71
N ILE A 243 0.87 3.72 9.60
CA ILE A 243 0.42 4.86 10.37
C ILE A 243 0.89 6.14 9.67
N THR A 244 -0.06 6.93 9.19
CA THR A 244 0.22 8.22 8.54
C THR A 244 0.69 9.26 9.55
N LYS A 245 1.26 10.36 9.06
CA LYS A 245 1.73 11.46 9.93
C LYS A 245 0.57 12.04 10.74
N ASN A 246 0.76 12.11 12.05
CA ASN A 246 -0.19 12.69 12.98
C ASN A 246 0.04 14.19 13.14
N THR A 247 -0.96 14.90 13.66
CA THR A 247 -0.86 16.32 13.99
C THR A 247 0.29 16.61 14.97
N PRO A 248 1.16 17.58 14.70
CA PRO A 248 2.33 17.84 15.54
C PRO A 248 1.96 18.61 16.79
N TYR A 249 2.86 18.63 17.76
CA TYR A 249 2.73 19.47 18.95
C TYR A 249 3.23 20.91 18.70
N GLN A 250 4.17 21.08 17.80
CA GLN A 250 4.70 22.39 17.36
C GLN A 250 4.72 22.46 15.84
N ARG A 251 4.91 23.68 15.31
CA ARG A 251 5.00 23.88 13.86
C ARG A 251 6.10 23.04 13.24
N VAL A 252 5.72 22.30 12.20
CA VAL A 252 6.61 21.49 11.36
C VAL A 252 6.47 21.97 9.91
N ILE A 253 7.59 22.27 9.27
CA ILE A 253 7.67 22.55 7.84
C ILE A 253 8.80 21.70 7.31
N ASN A 254 8.51 20.80 6.38
CA ASN A 254 9.51 19.98 5.72
C ASN A 254 9.27 19.99 4.22
N ALA A 255 10.33 20.22 3.45
CA ALA A 255 10.32 20.13 1.99
C ALA A 255 11.46 19.22 1.55
N THR A 256 11.17 18.30 0.67
CA THR A 256 12.12 17.36 0.09
C THR A 256 12.12 17.53 -1.42
N ALA A 257 13.29 17.62 -2.02
CA ALA A 257 13.47 17.58 -3.46
C ALA A 257 14.61 16.63 -3.79
N GLY A 258 14.33 15.65 -4.61
CA GLY A 258 15.29 14.67 -5.08
C GLY A 258 15.24 14.56 -6.61
N SER A 259 16.39 14.27 -7.20
CA SER A 259 16.51 13.99 -8.63
C SER A 259 17.53 12.89 -8.84
N GLY A 260 17.41 12.20 -9.94
CA GLY A 260 18.35 11.17 -10.37
C GLY A 260 18.23 10.91 -11.86
N TYR A 261 18.94 9.90 -12.35
CA TYR A 261 18.93 9.50 -13.74
C TYR A 261 18.78 7.99 -13.84
N ASN A 262 17.82 7.55 -14.65
CA ASN A 262 17.64 6.14 -14.93
C ASN A 262 18.36 5.76 -16.24
N TRP A 263 19.35 4.88 -16.13
CA TRP A 263 20.19 4.48 -17.26
C TRP A 263 19.49 3.55 -18.26
N ILE A 264 18.42 2.86 -17.83
CA ILE A 264 17.66 1.97 -18.72
C ILE A 264 16.76 2.77 -19.65
N SER A 265 16.04 3.75 -19.09
CA SER A 265 15.15 4.62 -19.86
C SER A 265 15.84 5.86 -20.42
N GLU A 266 17.11 6.12 -20.01
CA GLU A 266 17.89 7.32 -20.37
C GLU A 266 17.16 8.64 -20.05
N LYS A 267 16.45 8.69 -18.93
CA LYS A 267 15.63 9.83 -18.53
C LYS A 267 15.87 10.25 -17.08
N PRO A 268 15.72 11.56 -16.77
CA PRO A 268 15.74 12.03 -15.39
C PRO A 268 14.51 11.56 -14.61
N LEU A 269 14.67 11.39 -13.30
CA LEU A 269 13.59 11.13 -12.35
C LEU A 269 13.51 12.23 -11.31
N TRP A 270 12.32 12.40 -10.68
CA TRP A 270 12.05 13.44 -9.71
C TRP A 270 11.27 12.90 -8.53
N ASN A 271 11.60 13.37 -7.35
CA ASN A 271 10.86 13.14 -6.11
C ASN A 271 10.72 14.44 -5.36
N LEU A 272 9.47 14.90 -5.16
CA LEU A 272 9.15 16.14 -4.45
C LEU A 272 8.20 15.81 -3.30
N GLY A 273 8.51 16.31 -2.11
CA GLY A 273 7.69 16.15 -0.92
C GLY A 273 7.52 17.45 -0.18
N PHE A 274 6.34 17.65 0.39
CA PHE A 274 6.05 18.80 1.26
C PHE A 274 5.20 18.34 2.44
N THR A 275 5.54 18.84 3.63
CA THR A 275 4.76 18.60 4.85
C THR A 275 4.67 19.89 5.64
N TYR A 276 3.46 20.25 6.04
CA TYR A 276 3.16 21.34 6.94
C TYR A 276 2.30 20.88 8.08
N GLY A 277 2.64 21.24 9.31
CA GLY A 277 1.81 20.97 10.46
C GLY A 277 1.94 22.05 11.53
N ASP A 278 0.83 22.35 12.19
CA ASP A 278 0.78 23.33 13.27
C ASP A 278 -0.43 23.08 14.19
N ARG A 279 -0.47 23.80 15.29
CA ARG A 279 -1.61 23.82 16.22
C ARG A 279 -2.17 25.22 16.38
N TYR A 280 -3.49 25.30 16.51
CA TYR A 280 -4.26 26.55 16.58
C TYR A 280 -5.20 26.55 17.79
N PHE A 281 -5.76 27.71 18.11
CA PHE A 281 -6.75 27.90 19.18
C PHE A 281 -6.27 27.40 20.56
N LYS A 282 -5.08 27.82 20.97
CA LYS A 282 -4.44 27.37 22.23
C LYS A 282 -4.28 25.84 22.25
N ASP A 283 -3.69 25.30 21.19
CA ASP A 283 -3.40 23.88 20.97
C ASP A 283 -4.62 22.95 20.88
N LYS A 284 -5.83 23.49 20.76
CA LYS A 284 -7.05 22.67 20.63
C LYS A 284 -7.21 22.05 19.26
N LEU A 285 -6.83 22.76 18.18
CA LEU A 285 -6.91 22.26 16.81
C LEU A 285 -5.50 21.97 16.31
N GLY A 286 -5.21 20.71 16.00
CA GLY A 286 -4.05 20.28 15.27
C GLY A 286 -4.36 20.11 13.78
N VAL A 287 -3.42 20.48 12.91
CA VAL A 287 -3.50 20.26 11.46
C VAL A 287 -2.16 19.74 10.97
N MET A 288 -2.20 18.72 10.10
CA MET A 288 -1.03 18.20 9.37
C MET A 288 -1.43 17.97 7.92
N LEU A 289 -0.69 18.55 7.01
CA LEU A 289 -0.82 18.41 5.57
C LEU A 289 0.45 17.80 5.02
N SER A 290 0.34 16.81 4.12
CA SER A 290 1.48 16.31 3.35
C SER A 290 1.09 16.13 1.89
N ALA A 291 2.04 16.39 1.00
CA ALA A 291 1.92 16.16 -0.43
C ALA A 291 3.22 15.54 -0.95
N SER A 292 3.11 14.59 -1.87
CA SER A 292 4.25 13.95 -2.55
C SER A 292 3.97 13.82 -4.03
N TYR A 293 5.00 14.04 -4.84
CA TYR A 293 4.99 13.85 -6.27
C TYR A 293 6.25 13.09 -6.67
N GLN A 294 6.09 12.01 -7.42
CA GLN A 294 7.18 11.22 -7.97
C GLN A 294 7.00 11.00 -9.46
N TYR A 295 8.06 11.21 -10.22
CA TYR A 295 8.17 10.85 -11.62
C TYR A 295 9.34 9.92 -11.79
N ALA A 296 9.08 8.66 -12.17
CA ALA A 296 10.05 7.59 -12.22
C ALA A 296 9.97 6.84 -13.57
N PRO A 297 10.69 7.33 -14.58
CA PRO A 297 10.88 6.58 -15.81
C PRO A 297 11.85 5.42 -15.55
N GLY A 298 11.53 4.24 -16.08
CA GLY A 298 12.27 3.02 -15.86
C GLY A 298 12.14 2.04 -17.01
N GLY A 299 12.47 0.83 -16.73
CA GLY A 299 12.33 -0.30 -17.62
C GLY A 299 12.95 -1.54 -17.00
N SER A 300 12.70 -2.67 -17.59
CA SER A 300 13.29 -3.93 -17.16
C SER A 300 13.49 -4.86 -18.36
N ASP A 301 14.48 -5.71 -18.23
CA ASP A 301 14.72 -6.83 -19.11
C ASP A 301 14.32 -8.11 -18.38
N ASN A 302 13.63 -9.00 -19.09
CA ASN A 302 13.10 -10.23 -18.51
C ASN A 302 13.21 -11.39 -19.49
N THR A 303 13.53 -12.58 -18.98
CA THR A 303 13.46 -13.84 -19.71
C THR A 303 12.61 -14.82 -18.96
N GLU A 304 11.85 -15.60 -19.70
CA GLU A 304 11.05 -16.70 -19.15
C GLU A 304 11.26 -17.93 -19.99
N PHE A 305 11.57 -19.04 -19.34
CA PHE A 305 11.83 -20.32 -19.99
C PHE A 305 10.87 -21.36 -19.42
N GLU A 306 10.13 -22.01 -20.32
CA GLU A 306 9.25 -23.12 -19.98
C GLU A 306 9.91 -24.42 -20.40
N TYR A 307 9.99 -25.36 -19.48
CA TYR A 307 10.53 -26.67 -19.67
C TYR A 307 9.43 -27.72 -19.58
N ASP A 308 9.53 -28.73 -20.41
CA ASP A 308 8.64 -29.89 -20.38
C ASP A 308 9.45 -31.17 -20.26
N VAL A 309 8.79 -32.30 -20.11
CA VAL A 309 9.40 -33.62 -19.93
C VAL A 309 8.91 -34.54 -21.04
N ASP A 310 9.84 -35.17 -21.77
CA ASP A 310 9.49 -36.15 -22.79
C ASP A 310 9.07 -37.51 -22.20
N ASP A 311 8.65 -38.43 -23.08
CA ASP A 311 8.20 -39.77 -22.69
C ASP A 311 9.29 -40.62 -22.00
N ASP A 312 10.56 -40.28 -22.20
CA ASP A 312 11.72 -40.90 -21.57
C ASP A 312 12.13 -40.24 -20.23
N GLY A 313 11.39 -39.21 -19.80
CA GLY A 313 11.63 -38.48 -18.57
C GLY A 313 12.76 -37.44 -18.68
N GLN A 314 13.17 -37.05 -19.89
CA GLN A 314 14.20 -36.02 -20.12
C GLN A 314 13.56 -34.64 -20.15
N VAL A 315 14.15 -33.70 -19.41
CA VAL A 315 13.71 -32.31 -19.40
C VAL A 315 14.25 -31.57 -20.62
N TYR A 316 13.38 -30.91 -21.35
CA TYR A 316 13.76 -30.08 -22.50
C TYR A 316 13.15 -28.67 -22.42
N LEU A 317 13.77 -27.70 -23.10
CA LEU A 317 13.25 -26.35 -23.25
C LEU A 317 12.17 -26.36 -24.35
N ASP A 318 10.91 -26.11 -23.99
CA ASP A 318 9.79 -26.04 -24.93
C ASP A 318 9.54 -24.62 -25.42
N LYS A 319 9.57 -23.65 -24.52
CA LYS A 319 9.25 -22.26 -24.84
C LYS A 319 10.25 -21.31 -24.20
N ALA A 320 10.61 -20.26 -24.93
CA ALA A 320 11.42 -19.16 -24.41
C ALA A 320 10.77 -17.81 -24.76
N GLU A 321 10.72 -16.93 -23.79
CA GLU A 321 10.29 -15.55 -23.98
C GLU A 321 11.36 -14.57 -23.56
N ILE A 322 11.60 -13.59 -24.42
CA ILE A 322 12.53 -12.48 -24.19
C ILE A 322 11.71 -11.20 -24.24
N ARG A 323 11.72 -10.46 -23.13
CA ARG A 323 10.88 -9.29 -22.96
C ARG A 323 11.69 -8.07 -22.57
N GLN A 324 11.36 -6.94 -23.12
CA GLN A 324 11.88 -5.64 -22.72
C GLN A 324 10.72 -4.69 -22.42
N TYR A 325 10.79 -4.06 -21.27
CA TYR A 325 9.80 -3.12 -20.78
C TYR A 325 10.36 -1.70 -20.74
N TYR A 326 9.54 -0.77 -21.13
CA TYR A 326 9.72 0.66 -20.89
C TYR A 326 8.53 1.15 -20.09
N VAL A 327 8.80 1.65 -18.90
CA VAL A 327 7.77 2.04 -17.95
C VAL A 327 8.01 3.48 -17.50
N THR A 328 6.97 4.28 -17.43
CA THR A 328 7.02 5.60 -16.81
C THR A 328 5.94 5.65 -15.74
N ARG A 329 6.36 5.81 -14.48
CA ARG A 329 5.46 5.89 -13.33
C ARG A 329 5.39 7.30 -12.80
N GLU A 330 4.18 7.77 -12.61
CA GLU A 330 3.89 9.05 -11.98
C GLU A 330 2.99 8.80 -10.77
N ARG A 331 3.45 9.24 -9.58
CA ARG A 331 2.71 9.09 -8.33
C ARG A 331 2.42 10.43 -7.73
N GLN A 332 1.21 10.59 -7.25
CA GLN A 332 0.74 11.76 -6.51
C GLN A 332 0.06 11.28 -5.24
N SER A 333 0.45 11.83 -4.11
CA SER A 333 -0.13 11.48 -2.82
C SER A 333 -0.38 12.72 -1.99
N TYR A 334 -1.55 12.74 -1.34
CA TYR A 334 -1.97 13.84 -0.48
C TYR A 334 -2.51 13.27 0.81
N SER A 335 -2.15 13.85 1.94
CA SER A 335 -2.73 13.47 3.23
C SER A 335 -3.09 14.68 4.06
N LEU A 336 -4.17 14.54 4.83
CA LEU A 336 -4.65 15.50 5.81
C LEU A 336 -4.92 14.76 7.12
N ALA A 337 -4.34 15.25 8.20
CA ALA A 337 -4.74 14.84 9.54
C ALA A 337 -5.12 16.08 10.35
N THR A 338 -6.24 16.00 11.06
CA THR A 338 -6.68 17.04 11.99
C THR A 338 -7.15 16.40 13.28
N ASP A 339 -6.92 17.03 14.41
CA ASP A 339 -7.53 16.70 15.69
C ASP A 339 -8.09 17.94 16.36
N TYR A 340 -9.22 17.76 17.06
CA TYR A 340 -9.80 18.81 17.86
C TYR A 340 -10.12 18.32 19.28
N LYS A 341 -9.54 18.99 20.26
CA LYS A 341 -9.79 18.77 21.68
C LYS A 341 -10.88 19.71 22.19
N PHE A 342 -12.05 19.18 22.49
CA PHE A 342 -13.08 19.95 23.17
C PHE A 342 -12.63 20.29 24.60
N ASN A 343 -12.11 19.29 25.30
CA ASN A 343 -11.54 19.36 26.64
C ASN A 343 -10.61 18.14 26.88
N ALA A 344 -10.13 17.96 28.10
CA ALA A 344 -9.25 16.85 28.45
C ALA A 344 -9.87 15.44 28.25
N ASN A 345 -11.20 15.34 28.25
CA ASN A 345 -11.91 14.07 28.19
C ASN A 345 -12.50 13.75 26.81
N HIS A 346 -12.58 14.72 25.91
CA HIS A 346 -13.28 14.57 24.64
C HIS A 346 -12.48 15.13 23.48
N SER A 347 -12.17 14.29 22.51
CA SER A 347 -11.50 14.67 21.28
C SER A 347 -12.12 13.97 20.08
N ILE A 348 -11.99 14.60 18.94
CA ILE A 348 -12.27 14.01 17.64
C ILE A 348 -11.04 14.17 16.75
N SER A 349 -10.85 13.27 15.80
CA SER A 349 -9.82 13.42 14.77
C SER A 349 -10.35 12.97 13.40
N PHE A 350 -9.78 13.59 12.38
CA PHE A 350 -10.02 13.21 11.00
C PHE A 350 -8.69 12.94 10.33
N LYS A 351 -8.60 11.85 9.57
CA LYS A 351 -7.46 11.49 8.74
C LYS A 351 -7.94 11.13 7.35
N GLY A 352 -7.27 11.65 6.35
CA GLY A 352 -7.52 11.32 4.97
C GLY A 352 -6.21 11.13 4.23
N ILE A 353 -6.15 10.15 3.33
CA ILE A 353 -5.07 9.95 2.37
C ILE A 353 -5.68 9.66 1.00
N TYR A 354 -5.08 10.22 -0.02
CA TYR A 354 -5.39 9.97 -1.42
C TYR A 354 -4.08 9.70 -2.17
N ASN A 355 -4.03 8.59 -2.90
CA ASN A 355 -2.92 8.23 -3.76
C ASN A 355 -3.40 7.99 -5.17
N ARG A 356 -2.63 8.45 -6.15
CA ARG A 356 -2.83 8.20 -7.57
C ARG A 356 -1.52 7.76 -8.21
N ARG A 357 -1.55 6.66 -8.96
CA ARG A 357 -0.47 6.19 -9.81
C ARG A 357 -0.95 6.12 -11.25
N SER A 358 -0.19 6.71 -12.15
CA SER A 358 -0.30 6.50 -13.59
C SER A 358 0.94 5.76 -14.04
N ASP A 359 0.75 4.62 -14.64
CA ASP A 359 1.81 3.73 -15.13
C ASP A 359 1.63 3.55 -16.64
N TRP A 360 2.53 4.16 -17.43
CA TRP A 360 2.59 4.02 -18.87
C TRP A 360 3.63 2.98 -19.23
N GLU A 361 3.20 1.87 -19.84
CA GLU A 361 4.05 0.73 -20.16
C GLU A 361 4.00 0.39 -21.65
N ASN A 362 5.18 0.18 -22.23
CA ASN A 362 5.35 -0.54 -23.48
C ASN A 362 6.17 -1.80 -23.23
N ARG A 363 5.80 -2.91 -23.87
CA ARG A 363 6.54 -4.16 -23.82
C ARG A 363 6.79 -4.68 -25.23
N TYR A 364 8.01 -5.04 -25.47
CA TYR A 364 8.44 -5.76 -26.67
C TYR A 364 8.78 -7.17 -26.29
N ARG A 365 8.08 -8.16 -26.85
CA ARG A 365 8.20 -9.57 -26.52
C ARG A 365 8.50 -10.40 -27.74
N MET A 366 9.55 -11.19 -27.68
CA MET A 366 9.87 -12.24 -28.64
C MET A 366 9.61 -13.58 -27.95
N THR A 367 8.76 -14.40 -28.54
CA THR A 367 8.38 -15.72 -28.02
C THR A 367 8.80 -16.78 -29.02
N PHE A 368 9.54 -17.77 -28.55
CA PHE A 368 9.90 -18.97 -29.29
C PHE A 368 9.08 -20.12 -28.71
N LYS A 369 8.36 -20.85 -29.57
CA LYS A 369 7.49 -21.95 -29.15
C LYS A 369 7.87 -23.25 -29.82
N LYS A 370 7.64 -24.35 -29.12
CA LYS A 370 7.85 -25.72 -29.62
C LYS A 370 9.29 -25.98 -30.01
N LEU A 371 10.22 -25.59 -29.17
CA LEU A 371 11.67 -25.62 -29.42
C LEU A 371 12.26 -27.03 -29.52
N ASN A 372 11.50 -28.05 -29.09
CA ASN A 372 11.86 -29.45 -29.19
C ASN A 372 11.12 -30.20 -30.31
N ASP A 373 10.15 -29.56 -30.94
CA ASP A 373 9.39 -30.13 -32.04
C ASP A 373 10.16 -30.08 -33.37
N GLU A 374 9.60 -30.73 -34.38
CA GLU A 374 10.12 -30.65 -35.74
C GLU A 374 10.15 -29.17 -36.23
N PRO A 375 11.14 -28.78 -37.03
CA PRO A 375 11.30 -27.41 -37.54
C PRO A 375 10.01 -26.83 -38.15
N ALA A 376 9.18 -27.67 -38.75
CA ALA A 376 7.90 -27.24 -39.34
C ALA A 376 6.86 -26.77 -38.33
N ASP A 377 6.95 -27.27 -37.09
CA ASP A 377 5.99 -26.97 -36.04
C ASP A 377 6.44 -25.85 -35.10
N GLN A 378 7.72 -25.48 -35.17
CA GLN A 378 8.29 -24.36 -34.42
C GLN A 378 7.70 -23.02 -34.87
N SER A 379 7.70 -22.05 -33.97
CA SER A 379 7.28 -20.69 -34.31
C SER A 379 8.00 -19.61 -33.48
N ILE A 380 8.11 -18.42 -34.09
CA ILE A 380 8.60 -17.21 -33.40
C ILE A 380 7.52 -16.15 -33.52
N ILE A 381 7.18 -15.53 -32.39
CA ILE A 381 6.19 -14.47 -32.30
C ILE A 381 6.87 -13.19 -31.83
N LEU A 382 6.65 -12.10 -32.58
CA LEU A 382 7.01 -10.74 -32.17
C LEU A 382 5.74 -10.03 -31.75
N GLN A 383 5.70 -9.51 -30.51
CA GLN A 383 4.53 -8.80 -29.99
C GLN A 383 4.95 -7.47 -29.37
N THR A 384 4.22 -6.45 -29.68
CA THR A 384 4.29 -5.14 -29.03
C THR A 384 3.02 -4.90 -28.20
N LYS A 385 3.21 -4.53 -26.93
CA LYS A 385 2.18 -4.01 -26.05
C LYS A 385 2.23 -2.50 -26.05
N ALA A 386 1.11 -1.88 -26.34
CA ALA A 386 0.96 -0.44 -26.46
C ALA A 386 -0.40 0.04 -25.90
N GLY A 387 -0.76 1.27 -26.16
CA GLY A 387 -2.08 1.86 -25.90
C GLY A 387 -2.45 2.81 -27.01
N SER A 388 -3.54 3.56 -26.85
CA SER A 388 -3.93 4.59 -27.79
C SER A 388 -3.01 5.82 -27.75
N GLY A 389 -3.04 6.66 -28.78
CA GLY A 389 -2.33 7.94 -28.82
C GLY A 389 -2.66 8.85 -27.62
N ASP A 390 -3.92 8.84 -27.15
CA ASP A 390 -4.35 9.56 -25.96
C ASP A 390 -3.60 9.12 -24.69
N ASN A 391 -3.10 7.88 -24.66
CA ASN A 391 -2.32 7.30 -23.59
C ASN A 391 -0.81 7.32 -23.87
N LYS A 392 -0.32 8.22 -24.73
CA LYS A 392 1.10 8.35 -25.13
C LYS A 392 1.64 7.08 -25.82
N ASP A 393 0.82 6.41 -26.60
CA ASP A 393 1.12 5.14 -27.28
C ASP A 393 1.57 4.03 -26.31
N ALA A 394 1.13 4.08 -25.07
CA ALA A 394 1.50 3.13 -24.04
C ALA A 394 0.25 2.59 -23.32
N ARG A 395 0.31 1.36 -22.86
CA ARG A 395 -0.69 0.86 -21.92
C ARG A 395 -0.69 1.75 -20.69
N LEU A 396 -1.81 2.40 -20.43
CA LEU A 396 -2.01 3.15 -19.19
C LEU A 396 -2.68 2.25 -18.15
N GLU A 397 -2.08 2.18 -16.96
CA GLU A 397 -2.71 1.65 -15.75
C GLU A 397 -2.85 2.81 -14.77
N LEU A 398 -4.08 3.27 -14.59
CA LEU A 398 -4.42 4.34 -13.68
C LEU A 398 -5.00 3.74 -12.41
N GLN A 399 -4.26 3.84 -11.31
CA GLN A 399 -4.70 3.34 -10.02
C GLN A 399 -4.87 4.48 -9.02
N GLN A 400 -5.94 4.41 -8.25
CA GLN A 400 -6.24 5.39 -7.21
C GLN A 400 -6.68 4.66 -5.94
N THR A 401 -6.19 5.15 -4.80
CA THR A 401 -6.65 4.69 -3.48
C THR A 401 -6.95 5.88 -2.61
N MET A 402 -8.02 5.81 -1.85
CA MET A 402 -8.36 6.80 -0.84
C MET A 402 -8.85 6.13 0.44
N ASP A 403 -8.51 6.72 1.57
CA ASP A 403 -9.02 6.34 2.89
C ASP A 403 -9.34 7.61 3.67
N PHE A 404 -10.54 7.67 4.21
CA PHE A 404 -11.00 8.76 5.06
C PHE A 404 -11.55 8.19 6.36
N THR A 405 -11.03 8.65 7.48
CA THR A 405 -11.42 8.20 8.81
C THR A 405 -11.77 9.39 9.68
N LEU A 406 -12.93 9.34 10.29
CA LEU A 406 -13.34 10.20 11.40
C LEU A 406 -13.42 9.36 12.66
N ASP A 407 -12.70 9.73 13.69
CA ASP A 407 -12.67 9.01 14.96
C ASP A 407 -12.86 9.94 16.16
N GLY A 408 -13.35 9.39 17.24
CA GLY A 408 -13.55 10.12 18.49
C GLY A 408 -13.15 9.29 19.70
N LYS A 409 -12.58 9.96 20.71
CA LYS A 409 -12.20 9.36 21.99
C LYS A 409 -12.83 10.16 23.12
N HIS A 410 -13.53 9.44 24.00
CA HIS A 410 -14.32 10.05 25.07
C HIS A 410 -14.08 9.30 26.39
N GLN A 411 -13.75 10.06 27.43
CA GLN A 411 -13.68 9.57 28.80
C GLN A 411 -14.98 9.89 29.51
N LEU A 412 -15.78 8.88 29.81
CA LEU A 412 -17.09 8.98 30.47
C LEU A 412 -17.01 8.42 31.89
N GLY A 413 -16.45 9.19 32.82
CA GLY A 413 -16.15 8.70 34.17
C GLY A 413 -15.15 7.54 34.12
N LYS A 414 -15.58 6.33 34.52
CA LYS A 414 -14.74 5.12 34.47
C LYS A 414 -14.62 4.51 33.07
N LEU A 415 -15.56 4.81 32.19
CA LEU A 415 -15.64 4.20 30.86
C LEU A 415 -14.87 5.06 29.85
N THR A 416 -13.93 4.46 29.14
CA THR A 416 -13.36 5.04 27.93
C THR A 416 -14.14 4.49 26.73
N MET A 417 -14.59 5.37 25.87
CA MET A 417 -15.25 5.03 24.61
C MET A 417 -14.42 5.57 23.45
N ASP A 418 -14.13 4.75 22.48
CA ASP A 418 -13.62 5.17 21.18
C ASP A 418 -14.52 4.66 20.05
N TRP A 419 -14.69 5.51 19.04
CA TRP A 419 -15.44 5.15 17.85
C TRP A 419 -14.70 5.62 16.61
N ALA A 420 -14.91 4.93 15.50
CA ALA A 420 -14.41 5.35 14.20
C ALA A 420 -15.43 5.04 13.11
N ALA A 421 -15.52 5.94 12.14
CA ALA A 421 -16.23 5.75 10.88
C ALA A 421 -15.26 5.99 9.75
N SER A 422 -15.10 5.03 8.85
CA SER A 422 -14.20 5.14 7.71
C SER A 422 -14.85 4.77 6.40
N TYR A 423 -14.35 5.40 5.34
CA TYR A 423 -14.66 5.09 3.97
C TYR A 423 -13.34 4.95 3.19
N SER A 424 -13.17 3.81 2.54
CA SER A 424 -12.01 3.53 1.71
C SER A 424 -12.45 3.11 0.32
N ARG A 425 -11.68 3.52 -0.71
CA ARG A 425 -11.95 3.18 -2.10
C ARG A 425 -10.65 2.92 -2.82
N ALA A 426 -10.64 1.90 -3.70
CA ALA A 426 -9.60 1.67 -4.67
C ALA A 426 -10.21 1.52 -6.07
N THR A 427 -9.53 2.06 -7.08
CA THR A 427 -9.92 1.91 -8.50
C THR A 427 -8.70 1.61 -9.34
N GLU A 428 -8.91 0.83 -10.40
CA GLU A 428 -7.97 0.63 -11.49
C GLU A 428 -8.68 0.80 -12.82
N GLU A 429 -8.08 1.54 -13.72
CA GLU A 429 -8.55 1.73 -15.08
C GLU A 429 -7.41 1.42 -16.06
N ARG A 430 -7.67 0.59 -17.06
CA ARG A 430 -6.76 0.29 -18.18
C ARG A 430 -7.49 0.56 -19.49
N PRO A 431 -7.56 1.82 -19.93
CA PRO A 431 -8.24 2.19 -21.16
C PRO A 431 -7.36 1.87 -22.36
N ASN A 432 -7.96 1.25 -23.40
CA ASN A 432 -7.34 1.00 -24.69
C ASN A 432 -5.96 0.30 -24.58
N GLU A 433 -5.87 -0.75 -23.80
CA GLU A 433 -4.70 -1.63 -23.80
C GLU A 433 -4.69 -2.44 -25.08
N ARG A 434 -3.59 -2.33 -25.87
CA ARG A 434 -3.47 -2.89 -27.22
C ARG A 434 -2.30 -3.86 -27.29
N TYR A 435 -2.52 -5.01 -27.91
CA TYR A 435 -1.49 -5.96 -28.27
C TYR A 435 -1.49 -6.15 -29.78
N PHE A 436 -0.30 -6.06 -30.39
CA PHE A 436 -0.11 -6.44 -31.76
C PHE A 436 1.02 -7.45 -31.87
N GLY A 437 0.68 -8.66 -32.30
CA GLY A 437 1.57 -9.79 -32.49
C GLY A 437 1.59 -10.33 -33.90
N VAL A 438 2.76 -10.69 -34.40
CA VAL A 438 2.96 -11.36 -35.68
C VAL A 438 3.77 -12.64 -35.47
N ALA A 439 3.41 -13.72 -36.17
CA ALA A 439 4.02 -15.03 -36.04
C ALA A 439 4.70 -15.51 -37.32
N MET A 440 5.92 -15.98 -37.17
CA MET A 440 6.68 -16.70 -38.19
C MET A 440 6.59 -18.20 -37.87
N LYS A 441 5.91 -18.98 -38.74
CA LYS A 441 5.68 -20.41 -38.56
C LYS A 441 6.64 -21.24 -39.41
N GLY A 442 7.16 -22.33 -38.86
CA GLY A 442 8.15 -23.20 -39.51
C GLY A 442 7.68 -23.80 -40.84
N LYS A 443 6.39 -24.15 -40.98
CA LYS A 443 5.80 -24.65 -42.25
C LYS A 443 6.08 -23.73 -43.42
N LYS A 444 6.05 -22.40 -43.23
CA LYS A 444 6.25 -21.39 -44.27
C LYS A 444 7.70 -20.87 -44.31
N ASN A 445 8.55 -21.17 -43.32
CA ASN A 445 9.92 -20.65 -43.18
C ASN A 445 10.92 -21.76 -42.86
N LYS A 446 10.85 -22.85 -43.60
CA LYS A 446 11.65 -24.09 -43.34
C LYS A 446 13.14 -23.84 -43.30
N ASP A 447 13.67 -22.99 -44.18
CA ASP A 447 15.09 -22.69 -44.28
C ASP A 447 15.65 -22.04 -43.01
N PHE A 448 14.86 -21.19 -42.37
CA PHE A 448 15.27 -20.59 -41.10
C PHE A 448 15.30 -21.62 -39.96
N PHE A 449 14.24 -22.41 -39.81
CA PHE A 449 14.09 -23.31 -38.68
C PHE A 449 14.95 -24.59 -38.83
N SER A 450 15.43 -24.92 -40.02
CA SER A 450 16.27 -26.12 -40.24
C SER A 450 17.60 -26.09 -39.49
N ASP A 451 18.16 -24.92 -39.23
CA ASP A 451 19.44 -24.72 -38.52
C ASP A 451 19.27 -23.82 -37.27
N PHE A 452 18.05 -23.50 -36.89
CA PHE A 452 17.76 -22.72 -35.71
C PHE A 452 17.70 -23.62 -34.47
N THR A 453 18.33 -23.21 -33.40
CA THR A 453 18.26 -23.86 -32.08
C THR A 453 18.53 -22.88 -30.96
N PHE A 454 18.27 -23.29 -29.75
CA PHE A 454 18.76 -22.62 -28.56
C PHE A 454 20.06 -23.25 -28.08
N LEU A 455 21.03 -22.40 -27.73
CA LEU A 455 22.32 -22.78 -27.15
C LEU A 455 22.20 -22.77 -25.62
N ASP A 456 23.08 -23.53 -24.97
CA ASP A 456 23.11 -23.63 -23.50
C ASP A 456 21.76 -23.95 -22.84
N LYS A 457 20.99 -24.86 -23.47
CA LYS A 457 19.61 -25.24 -23.02
C LYS A 457 19.53 -25.69 -21.55
N THR A 458 20.63 -26.13 -20.97
CA THR A 458 20.70 -26.56 -19.56
C THR A 458 21.26 -25.48 -18.62
N SER A 459 21.65 -24.34 -19.17
CA SER A 459 22.14 -23.21 -18.39
C SER A 459 20.95 -22.41 -17.77
N ARG A 460 21.30 -21.48 -16.89
CA ARG A 460 20.29 -20.56 -16.32
C ARG A 460 19.72 -19.57 -17.35
N GLN A 461 20.39 -19.40 -18.47
CA GLN A 461 20.01 -18.42 -19.50
C GLN A 461 20.30 -18.98 -20.89
N PRO A 462 19.46 -19.88 -21.40
CA PRO A 462 19.50 -20.31 -22.80
C PRO A 462 19.35 -19.11 -23.74
N TYR A 463 19.96 -19.17 -24.91
CA TYR A 463 19.87 -18.10 -25.90
C TYR A 463 19.79 -18.66 -27.34
N PRO A 464 19.15 -17.94 -28.29
CA PRO A 464 19.00 -18.39 -29.66
C PRO A 464 20.34 -18.41 -30.41
N SER A 465 20.53 -19.40 -31.27
CA SER A 465 21.74 -19.58 -32.05
C SER A 465 21.98 -18.49 -33.08
N LYS A 466 20.92 -17.83 -33.54
CA LYS A 466 20.96 -16.75 -34.52
C LYS A 466 19.81 -15.78 -34.32
N GLY A 467 19.96 -14.53 -34.76
CA GLY A 467 18.91 -13.53 -34.80
C GLY A 467 18.05 -13.65 -36.06
N LEU A 468 16.95 -12.88 -36.09
CA LEU A 468 16.00 -12.88 -37.21
C LEU A 468 16.53 -12.11 -38.43
N GLY A 469 17.40 -11.11 -38.23
CA GLY A 469 17.88 -10.27 -39.32
C GLY A 469 16.76 -9.41 -39.91
N ASP A 470 16.70 -9.32 -41.23
CA ASP A 470 15.67 -8.60 -41.96
C ASP A 470 14.35 -9.39 -41.97
N LEU A 471 13.34 -8.85 -41.33
CA LEU A 471 12.03 -9.49 -41.18
C LEU A 471 11.29 -9.69 -42.50
N SER A 472 11.59 -8.86 -43.52
CA SER A 472 10.95 -8.94 -44.85
C SER A 472 11.27 -10.21 -45.60
N GLN A 473 12.32 -10.94 -45.18
CA GLN A 473 12.74 -12.22 -45.80
C GLN A 473 11.85 -13.40 -45.44
N TYR A 474 10.97 -13.26 -44.46
CA TYR A 474 10.15 -14.33 -43.89
C TYR A 474 8.67 -14.13 -44.14
N ASN A 475 7.96 -15.26 -44.14
CA ASN A 475 6.50 -15.26 -44.18
C ASN A 475 5.92 -15.11 -42.78
N TRP A 476 5.32 -13.97 -42.52
CA TRP A 476 4.63 -13.66 -41.28
C TRP A 476 3.10 -13.75 -41.47
N GLY A 477 2.39 -14.00 -40.41
CA GLY A 477 0.94 -13.84 -40.31
C GLY A 477 0.59 -13.10 -39.04
N ILE A 478 -0.56 -12.50 -38.99
CA ILE A 478 -1.07 -11.86 -37.76
C ILE A 478 -1.33 -12.95 -36.71
N ASP A 479 -0.77 -12.79 -35.51
CA ASP A 479 -0.99 -13.70 -34.39
C ASP A 479 -2.04 -13.12 -33.44
N GLU A 480 -1.97 -11.80 -33.20
CA GLU A 480 -2.84 -11.10 -32.28
C GLU A 480 -2.95 -9.62 -32.66
N LEU A 481 -4.15 -9.10 -32.73
CA LEU A 481 -4.43 -7.66 -32.68
C LEU A 481 -5.65 -7.46 -31.76
N THR A 482 -5.41 -6.97 -30.57
CA THR A 482 -6.48 -6.79 -29.57
C THR A 482 -6.54 -5.37 -29.05
N ASN A 483 -7.73 -4.95 -28.64
CA ASN A 483 -7.97 -3.73 -27.89
C ASN A 483 -8.88 -4.05 -26.71
N SER A 484 -8.43 -3.73 -25.50
CA SER A 484 -9.18 -4.02 -24.28
C SER A 484 -9.33 -2.80 -23.39
N ASN A 485 -10.43 -2.76 -22.66
CA ASN A 485 -10.71 -1.81 -21.61
C ASN A 485 -11.03 -2.56 -20.32
N GLN A 486 -10.44 -2.16 -19.21
CA GLN A 486 -10.71 -2.74 -17.90
C GLN A 486 -10.98 -1.64 -16.89
N GLU A 487 -11.99 -1.84 -16.06
CA GLU A 487 -12.29 -1.00 -14.90
C GLU A 487 -12.52 -1.88 -13.68
N ILE A 488 -11.89 -1.52 -12.56
CA ILE A 488 -12.05 -2.20 -11.28
C ILE A 488 -12.35 -1.14 -10.22
N LYS A 489 -13.33 -1.41 -9.38
CA LYS A 489 -13.72 -0.54 -8.27
C LYS A 489 -13.97 -1.38 -7.02
N GLU A 490 -13.36 -1.00 -5.91
CA GLU A 490 -13.62 -1.59 -4.60
C GLU A 490 -13.90 -0.48 -3.59
N ASN A 491 -15.03 -0.57 -2.88
CA ASN A 491 -15.43 0.37 -1.85
C ASN A 491 -15.61 -0.37 -0.52
N GLU A 492 -15.22 0.27 0.58
CA GLU A 492 -15.42 -0.27 1.92
C GLU A 492 -15.90 0.83 2.89
N TRP A 493 -16.98 0.56 3.61
CA TRP A 493 -17.43 1.31 4.75
C TRP A 493 -17.19 0.52 6.02
N LYS A 494 -16.60 1.15 7.03
CA LYS A 494 -16.33 0.52 8.32
C LYS A 494 -16.77 1.44 9.46
N PHE A 495 -17.43 0.83 10.44
CA PHE A 495 -17.81 1.48 11.68
C PHE A 495 -17.31 0.64 12.85
N ARG A 496 -16.66 1.29 13.81
CA ARG A 496 -16.12 0.65 15.01
C ARG A 496 -16.55 1.43 16.23
N LEU A 497 -16.92 0.71 17.30
CA LEU A 497 -17.23 1.27 18.59
C LEU A 497 -16.66 0.37 19.68
N ASN A 498 -15.76 0.89 20.49
CA ASN A 498 -15.09 0.16 21.56
C ASN A 498 -15.30 0.84 22.89
N PHE A 499 -15.31 0.03 23.95
CA PHE A 499 -15.41 0.46 25.33
C PHE A 499 -14.31 -0.22 26.15
N GLU A 500 -13.69 0.55 27.04
CA GLU A 500 -12.73 0.03 28.03
C GLU A 500 -13.19 0.44 29.43
N LEU A 501 -13.34 -0.55 30.30
CA LEU A 501 -13.76 -0.36 31.68
C LEU A 501 -12.73 -0.98 32.62
N PRO A 502 -11.92 -0.21 33.35
CA PRO A 502 -11.06 -0.75 34.40
C PRO A 502 -11.91 -1.29 35.55
N LEU A 503 -11.78 -2.60 35.84
CA LEU A 503 -12.53 -3.30 36.88
C LEU A 503 -11.84 -3.24 38.23
N THR A 504 -10.52 -3.45 38.24
CA THR A 504 -9.70 -3.44 39.47
C THR A 504 -8.45 -2.59 39.26
N GLN A 505 -7.98 -1.94 40.32
CA GLN A 505 -6.71 -1.22 40.36
C GLN A 505 -5.73 -1.97 41.26
N GLY A 506 -4.43 -1.90 40.93
CA GLY A 506 -3.35 -2.54 41.73
C GLY A 506 -2.49 -3.46 40.89
N LEU A 507 -1.69 -4.29 41.56
CA LEU A 507 -0.67 -5.18 40.96
C LEU A 507 -1.26 -6.14 39.89
N PHE A 508 -2.55 -6.47 40.01
CA PHE A 508 -3.33 -7.30 39.08
C PHE A 508 -4.55 -6.52 38.55
N GLY A 509 -4.28 -5.31 38.08
CA GLY A 509 -5.33 -4.49 37.46
C GLY A 509 -5.96 -5.19 36.26
N ASN A 510 -7.28 -5.33 36.25
CA ASN A 510 -8.04 -5.91 35.16
C ASN A 510 -8.81 -4.82 34.43
N THR A 511 -8.80 -4.85 33.11
CA THR A 511 -9.59 -3.98 32.25
C THR A 511 -10.49 -4.83 31.36
N LEU A 512 -11.79 -4.58 31.40
CA LEU A 512 -12.73 -5.18 30.46
C LEU A 512 -12.75 -4.32 29.19
N LYS A 513 -12.46 -4.93 28.04
CA LYS A 513 -12.61 -4.33 26.72
C LYS A 513 -13.71 -5.06 25.97
N PHE A 514 -14.62 -4.30 25.38
CA PHE A 514 -15.68 -4.84 24.53
C PHE A 514 -16.05 -3.84 23.45
N GLY A 515 -16.56 -4.32 22.33
CA GLY A 515 -16.89 -3.46 21.23
C GLY A 515 -17.57 -4.19 20.09
N ALA A 516 -17.90 -3.42 19.06
CA ALA A 516 -18.48 -3.92 17.83
C ALA A 516 -17.82 -3.24 16.64
N LYS A 517 -17.64 -4.00 15.57
CA LYS A 517 -17.15 -3.53 14.27
C LYS A 517 -18.09 -4.01 13.19
N TYR A 518 -18.50 -3.10 12.32
CA TYR A 518 -19.31 -3.40 11.13
C TYR A 518 -18.53 -2.99 9.90
N THR A 519 -18.45 -3.87 8.92
CA THR A 519 -17.82 -3.64 7.63
C THR A 519 -18.80 -3.96 6.52
N ASN A 520 -18.88 -3.08 5.53
CA ASN A 520 -19.61 -3.32 4.28
C ASN A 520 -18.67 -3.04 3.13
N LYS A 521 -18.48 -4.04 2.27
CA LYS A 521 -17.56 -4.01 1.15
C LYS A 521 -18.28 -4.40 -0.13
N ASP A 522 -17.99 -3.72 -1.21
CA ASP A 522 -18.38 -4.05 -2.57
C ASP A 522 -17.18 -3.97 -3.51
N LYS A 523 -17.10 -4.91 -4.45
CA LYS A 523 -16.10 -4.91 -5.52
C LYS A 523 -16.78 -5.23 -6.85
N GLU A 524 -16.43 -4.43 -7.85
CA GLU A 524 -16.89 -4.57 -9.23
C GLU A 524 -15.68 -4.62 -10.16
N ARG A 525 -15.72 -5.50 -11.15
CA ARG A 525 -14.76 -5.58 -12.24
C ARG A 525 -15.50 -5.69 -13.55
N GLU A 526 -15.09 -4.90 -14.52
CA GLU A 526 -15.54 -4.98 -15.91
C GLU A 526 -14.31 -5.06 -16.82
N THR A 527 -14.30 -6.02 -17.74
CA THR A 527 -13.26 -6.18 -18.74
C THR A 527 -13.89 -6.48 -20.08
N ILE A 528 -13.61 -5.65 -21.08
CA ILE A 528 -14.09 -5.83 -22.45
C ILE A 528 -12.87 -5.90 -23.36
N CYS A 529 -12.75 -6.97 -24.13
CA CYS A 529 -11.67 -7.21 -25.07
C CYS A 529 -12.19 -7.62 -26.44
N TYR A 530 -11.73 -6.94 -27.49
CA TYR A 530 -12.02 -7.27 -28.88
C TYR A 530 -10.75 -7.69 -29.61
N SER A 531 -10.85 -8.73 -30.45
CA SER A 531 -9.84 -9.09 -31.45
C SER A 531 -10.20 -8.51 -32.81
N TYR A 532 -9.20 -7.95 -33.46
CA TYR A 532 -9.30 -7.37 -34.81
C TYR A 532 -8.33 -8.06 -35.79
N SER A 533 -7.77 -9.21 -35.43
CA SER A 533 -6.74 -9.90 -36.22
C SER A 533 -7.20 -10.19 -37.65
N ASP A 534 -8.37 -10.83 -37.80
CA ASP A 534 -8.92 -11.19 -39.11
C ASP A 534 -9.29 -9.95 -39.91
N ALA A 535 -9.95 -8.96 -39.30
CA ALA A 535 -10.33 -7.71 -39.94
C ALA A 535 -9.10 -6.90 -40.42
N TYR A 536 -8.00 -6.96 -39.70
CA TYR A 536 -6.75 -6.32 -40.10
C TYR A 536 -6.08 -7.03 -41.28
N GLU A 537 -6.04 -8.38 -41.28
CA GLU A 537 -5.50 -9.15 -42.40
C GLU A 537 -6.23 -8.83 -43.72
N GLU A 538 -7.55 -8.64 -43.68
CA GLU A 538 -8.37 -8.31 -44.85
C GLU A 538 -8.07 -6.90 -45.43
N VAL A 539 -7.74 -5.93 -44.58
CA VAL A 539 -7.64 -4.51 -44.97
C VAL A 539 -6.20 -4.06 -45.21
N ALA A 540 -5.25 -4.58 -44.46
CA ALA A 540 -3.88 -4.03 -44.34
C ALA A 540 -2.76 -5.07 -44.17
N GLU A 541 -2.91 -6.29 -44.68
CA GLU A 541 -2.13 -7.51 -44.47
C GLU A 541 -0.64 -7.31 -44.07
N ASN A 542 0.09 -6.43 -44.79
CA ASN A 542 1.53 -6.23 -44.60
C ASN A 542 1.94 -4.81 -44.20
N GLU A 543 0.99 -3.91 -43.95
CA GLU A 543 1.27 -2.50 -43.62
C GLU A 543 2.16 -2.34 -42.35
N TRP A 544 2.06 -3.28 -41.44
CA TRP A 544 2.88 -3.31 -40.22
C TRP A 544 4.39 -3.40 -40.51
N GLN A 545 4.81 -4.00 -41.64
CA GLN A 545 6.23 -4.16 -42.01
C GLN A 545 6.89 -2.81 -42.29
N ASP A 546 6.14 -1.83 -42.78
CA ASP A 546 6.64 -0.47 -43.02
C ASP A 546 6.67 0.36 -41.71
N ASN A 547 6.07 -0.16 -40.64
CA ASN A 547 5.88 0.51 -39.37
C ASN A 547 6.66 -0.18 -38.21
N LEU A 548 7.87 -0.63 -38.49
CA LEU A 548 8.76 -1.23 -37.50
C LEU A 548 9.61 -0.19 -36.78
N SER A 549 9.90 -0.45 -35.53
CA SER A 549 10.84 0.35 -34.75
C SER A 549 11.77 -0.55 -33.93
N SER A 550 13.05 -0.19 -33.91
CA SER A 550 14.04 -0.86 -33.06
C SER A 550 14.08 -0.15 -31.71
N GLN A 551 13.49 -0.78 -30.71
CA GLN A 551 13.47 -0.28 -29.32
C GLN A 551 14.30 -1.17 -28.38
N ILE A 552 15.15 -2.03 -28.93
CA ILE A 552 15.84 -3.08 -28.18
C ILE A 552 17.12 -2.55 -27.56
N ARG A 553 17.30 -2.80 -26.27
CA ARG A 553 18.56 -2.56 -25.56
C ARG A 553 19.58 -3.66 -25.87
N LYS A 554 20.80 -3.26 -26.20
CA LYS A 554 21.90 -4.20 -26.50
C LYS A 554 22.48 -4.80 -25.21
N GLY A 555 23.09 -5.97 -25.32
CA GLY A 555 23.84 -6.62 -24.24
C GLY A 555 22.97 -7.31 -23.19
N PHE A 556 21.69 -7.49 -23.45
CA PHE A 556 20.76 -8.13 -22.52
C PHE A 556 20.99 -9.65 -22.43
N MET A 557 21.22 -10.32 -23.55
CA MET A 557 21.44 -11.77 -23.63
C MET A 557 22.85 -12.10 -24.16
N PRO A 558 23.43 -13.24 -23.79
CA PRO A 558 24.67 -13.70 -24.37
C PRO A 558 24.61 -13.78 -25.90
N GLY A 559 25.66 -13.34 -26.56
CA GLY A 559 25.82 -13.43 -28.01
C GLY A 559 25.05 -12.38 -28.83
N ASP A 560 24.14 -11.62 -28.27
CA ASP A 560 23.32 -10.60 -28.94
C ASP A 560 22.63 -11.04 -30.26
N ASN A 561 22.68 -12.33 -30.58
CA ASN A 561 22.25 -12.85 -31.87
C ASN A 561 20.76 -12.60 -32.16
N TYR A 562 19.93 -12.65 -31.15
CA TYR A 562 18.47 -12.45 -31.29
C TYR A 562 18.08 -10.98 -31.49
N LEU A 563 18.99 -10.05 -31.16
CA LEU A 563 18.79 -8.60 -31.31
C LEU A 563 19.26 -8.05 -32.66
N ASN A 564 20.16 -8.77 -33.35
CA ASN A 564 20.74 -8.29 -34.61
C ASN A 564 19.66 -8.17 -35.70
N GLY A 565 19.33 -6.95 -36.09
CA GLY A 565 18.33 -6.64 -37.11
C GLY A 565 16.87 -6.85 -36.67
N THR A 566 16.62 -7.28 -35.44
CA THR A 566 15.25 -7.48 -34.95
C THR A 566 14.61 -6.15 -34.63
N SER A 567 13.43 -5.91 -35.20
CA SER A 567 12.57 -4.77 -34.94
C SER A 567 11.20 -5.28 -34.50
N PHE A 568 10.45 -4.44 -33.81
CA PHE A 568 9.10 -4.72 -33.39
C PHE A 568 8.14 -3.73 -34.03
N ILE A 569 6.87 -4.05 -34.08
CA ILE A 569 5.83 -3.14 -34.54
C ILE A 569 5.88 -1.89 -33.69
N SER A 570 5.89 -0.72 -34.33
CA SER A 570 6.01 0.57 -33.65
C SER A 570 4.83 0.80 -32.72
N LYS A 571 5.12 1.23 -31.51
CA LYS A 571 4.09 1.62 -30.55
C LYS A 571 3.23 2.79 -31.06
N SER A 572 3.83 3.73 -31.80
CA SER A 572 3.10 4.87 -32.35
C SER A 572 2.14 4.44 -33.46
N TYR A 573 2.55 3.49 -34.32
CA TYR A 573 1.65 2.89 -35.31
C TYR A 573 0.43 2.24 -34.62
N ILE A 574 0.66 1.45 -33.55
CA ILE A 574 -0.43 0.84 -32.79
C ILE A 574 -1.28 1.91 -32.07
N GLY A 575 -0.64 2.97 -31.58
CA GLY A 575 -1.30 4.09 -30.90
C GLY A 575 -2.27 4.87 -31.83
N ASP A 576 -1.85 5.07 -33.07
CA ASP A 576 -2.61 5.81 -34.08
C ASP A 576 -3.70 4.98 -34.78
N MET A 577 -3.71 3.63 -34.57
CA MET A 577 -4.71 2.76 -35.15
C MET A 577 -6.13 3.17 -34.77
N THR A 578 -7.02 3.22 -35.74
CA THR A 578 -8.46 3.36 -35.55
C THR A 578 -9.15 2.05 -35.90
N PHE A 579 -9.96 1.56 -34.98
CA PHE A 579 -10.79 0.37 -35.19
C PHE A 579 -12.17 0.71 -35.74
N ALA A 580 -12.41 1.98 -36.06
CA ALA A 580 -13.66 2.43 -36.70
C ALA A 580 -13.81 1.80 -38.08
N GLY A 581 -14.86 1.01 -38.28
CA GLY A 581 -15.13 0.30 -39.54
C GLY A 581 -14.50 -1.08 -39.67
N MET A 582 -13.72 -1.51 -38.67
CA MET A 582 -13.26 -2.91 -38.51
C MET A 582 -14.29 -3.71 -37.73
N GLU A 583 -14.59 -4.93 -38.19
CA GLU A 583 -15.49 -5.85 -37.46
C GLU A 583 -14.68 -6.62 -36.40
N GLY A 584 -14.71 -6.13 -35.16
CA GLY A 584 -14.02 -6.78 -34.05
C GLY A 584 -14.82 -7.96 -33.49
N VAL A 585 -14.14 -9.05 -33.20
CA VAL A 585 -14.70 -10.20 -32.50
C VAL A 585 -14.53 -10.01 -31.01
N GLN A 586 -15.61 -9.95 -30.26
CA GLN A 586 -15.55 -9.86 -28.79
C GLN A 586 -14.98 -11.16 -28.20
N MET A 587 -13.83 -11.06 -27.56
CA MET A 587 -13.12 -12.21 -26.98
C MET A 587 -13.47 -12.41 -25.50
N LEU A 588 -13.62 -11.31 -24.79
CA LEU A 588 -13.86 -11.33 -23.36
C LEU A 588 -14.75 -10.15 -22.97
N GLU A 589 -15.86 -10.48 -22.33
CA GLU A 589 -16.63 -9.57 -21.51
C GLU A 589 -16.78 -10.24 -20.15
N GLU A 590 -16.00 -9.76 -19.20
CA GLU A 590 -16.04 -10.26 -17.85
C GLU A 590 -16.60 -9.17 -16.95
N SER A 591 -17.86 -9.31 -16.54
CA SER A 591 -18.40 -8.61 -15.39
C SER A 591 -18.28 -9.54 -14.19
N ALA A 592 -17.36 -9.29 -13.29
CA ALA A 592 -17.44 -9.91 -11.99
C ALA A 592 -18.73 -9.37 -11.34
N GLY A 593 -19.69 -10.27 -11.11
CA GLY A 593 -20.90 -9.91 -10.40
C GLY A 593 -20.56 -9.18 -9.11
N ASN A 594 -21.39 -8.20 -8.73
CA ASN A 594 -21.21 -7.40 -7.51
C ASN A 594 -20.91 -8.30 -6.32
N TYR A 595 -19.65 -8.36 -5.89
CA TYR A 595 -19.29 -8.99 -4.64
C TYR A 595 -19.57 -8.00 -3.51
N SER A 596 -20.56 -8.28 -2.68
CA SER A 596 -20.81 -7.51 -1.48
C SER A 596 -20.65 -8.41 -0.25
N ALA A 597 -19.80 -8.02 0.67
CA ALA A 597 -19.64 -8.66 1.96
C ALA A 597 -20.04 -7.71 3.08
N GLN A 598 -20.87 -8.20 3.99
CA GLN A 598 -21.21 -7.52 5.22
C GLN A 598 -20.71 -8.34 6.41
N GLU A 599 -19.91 -7.73 7.25
CA GLU A 599 -19.39 -8.37 8.45
C GLU A 599 -19.77 -7.55 9.67
N LEU A 600 -20.38 -8.20 10.66
CA LEU A 600 -20.54 -7.67 12.01
C LEU A 600 -19.66 -8.49 12.95
N SER A 601 -18.60 -7.89 13.44
CA SER A 601 -17.72 -8.50 14.44
C SER A 601 -18.00 -7.90 15.82
N LEU A 602 -18.30 -8.78 16.77
CA LEU A 602 -18.42 -8.44 18.20
C LEU A 602 -17.12 -8.86 18.88
N ILE A 603 -16.42 -7.89 19.45
CA ILE A 603 -15.14 -8.11 20.13
C ILE A 603 -15.37 -8.11 21.63
N HIS A 604 -14.96 -9.19 22.27
CA HIS A 604 -15.06 -9.40 23.71
C HIS A 604 -13.67 -9.80 24.23
N ILE A 605 -13.05 -8.94 25.02
CA ILE A 605 -11.73 -9.18 25.62
C ILE A 605 -11.81 -8.93 27.14
#